data_08bf8ae355e80ecd1e79f086f22369fd
#
_entry.id   08bf8ae355e80ecd1e79f086f22369fd
#
_cell.length_a   1.000
_cell.length_b   1.000
_cell.length_c   1.000
_cell.angle_alpha   90.00
_cell.angle_beta   90.00
_cell.angle_gamma   90.00
#
_symmetry.space_group_name_H-M   'P 1'
#
loop_
_entity.id
_entity.type
_entity.pdbx_description
1 polymer ?
#
loop_
_entity_poly.entity_id
_entity_poly.type
_entity_poly.pdbx_seq_one_letter_code
_entity_poly.pdbx_strand_id
1 'polypeptide(L)'
;MEYRQLPHGKENEKFSVIGLGLGGIGTTPVDEIEAIIRKAIDRGINFFDMCTAGATYAPVGRAIAGRRGQVFLQVHFGAVYDENGEYGWCRDFETIKKTFLWELEQLGTDYVDFGFLHCVDTDEDFDKLIEIGVLDYIKELKAQSIVRHIGFSSHTPSVANRIIDTGLFH
;
A
#
# COMPACT_ATOMS: atom_id res chain seq x y z
N MET A 1 9.99 10.08 -18.39
CA MET A 1 9.37 10.26 -17.07
C MET A 1 10.32 11.06 -16.19
N GLU A 2 9.84 12.03 -15.45
CA GLU A 2 10.60 12.73 -14.39
C GLU A 2 10.51 11.92 -13.10
N TYR A 3 11.59 11.94 -12.29
CA TYR A 3 11.65 11.22 -11.02
C TYR A 3 12.08 12.17 -9.90
N ARG A 4 11.54 11.94 -8.70
CA ARG A 4 11.91 12.67 -7.49
C ARG A 4 12.33 11.72 -6.39
N GLN A 5 13.27 12.13 -5.58
CA GLN A 5 13.71 11.37 -4.42
C GLN A 5 12.71 11.52 -3.28
N LEU A 6 12.45 10.43 -2.55
CA LEU A 6 11.69 10.48 -1.32
C LEU A 6 12.46 11.31 -0.28
N PRO A 7 11.87 12.34 0.32
CA PRO A 7 12.47 13.03 1.46
C PRO A 7 12.79 11.99 2.56
N HIS A 8 14.00 12.04 3.10
CA HIS A 8 14.50 11.07 4.09
C HIS A 8 14.61 9.62 3.61
N GLY A 9 14.34 9.33 2.34
CA GLY A 9 14.55 8.02 1.71
C GLY A 9 16.03 7.78 1.36
N LYS A 10 16.35 6.55 0.95
CA LYS A 10 17.67 6.19 0.46
C LYS A 10 17.94 6.90 -0.88
N GLU A 11 19.21 7.15 -1.19
CA GLU A 11 19.62 7.89 -2.39
C GLU A 11 19.09 7.29 -3.72
N ASN A 12 18.84 6.00 -3.75
CA ASN A 12 18.30 5.28 -4.91
C ASN A 12 16.77 5.20 -4.95
N GLU A 13 16.06 5.70 -3.94
CA GLU A 13 14.59 5.69 -3.89
C GLU A 13 14.02 6.89 -4.66
N LYS A 14 13.96 6.73 -5.98
CA LYS A 14 13.44 7.72 -6.91
C LYS A 14 12.11 7.29 -7.50
N PHE A 15 11.10 8.10 -7.25
CA PHE A 15 9.72 7.87 -7.68
C PHE A 15 9.38 8.67 -8.92
N SER A 16 8.66 8.06 -9.85
CA SER A 16 8.04 8.79 -10.96
C SER A 16 7.09 9.85 -10.42
N VAL A 17 7.14 11.07 -10.95
CA VAL A 17 6.25 12.17 -10.54
C VAL A 17 4.77 11.87 -10.78
N ILE A 18 4.48 10.88 -11.61
CA ILE A 18 3.15 10.30 -11.81
C ILE A 18 3.16 8.91 -11.21
N GLY A 19 2.33 8.68 -10.20
CA GLY A 19 2.00 7.36 -9.68
C GLY A 19 0.71 6.83 -10.32
N LEU A 20 0.48 5.54 -10.24
CA LEU A 20 -0.75 4.89 -10.67
C LEU A 20 -1.52 4.38 -9.45
N GLY A 21 -2.62 5.07 -9.11
CA GLY A 21 -3.60 4.60 -8.14
C GLY A 21 -4.53 3.59 -8.81
N LEU A 22 -4.70 2.42 -8.19
CA LEU A 22 -5.45 1.31 -8.80
C LEU A 22 -6.92 1.26 -8.37
N GLY A 23 -7.40 2.20 -7.55
CA GLY A 23 -8.80 2.24 -7.10
C GLY A 23 -9.81 2.29 -8.25
N GLY A 24 -9.46 2.95 -9.35
CA GLY A 24 -10.32 3.03 -10.54
C GLY A 24 -10.17 1.87 -11.54
N ILE A 25 -9.19 0.98 -11.34
CA ILE A 25 -8.92 -0.11 -12.31
C ILE A 25 -9.85 -1.31 -12.11
N GLY A 26 -10.58 -1.37 -11.00
CA GLY A 26 -11.46 -2.51 -10.66
C GLY A 26 -12.60 -2.77 -11.65
N THR A 27 -12.92 -1.81 -12.54
CA THR A 27 -13.88 -1.98 -13.63
C THR A 27 -13.24 -2.51 -14.92
N THR A 28 -11.90 -2.61 -14.96
CA THR A 28 -11.16 -3.13 -16.10
C THR A 28 -11.22 -4.67 -16.09
N PRO A 29 -11.41 -5.32 -17.24
CA PRO A 29 -11.30 -6.77 -17.32
C PRO A 29 -9.97 -7.28 -16.74
N VAL A 30 -10.02 -8.30 -15.88
CA VAL A 30 -8.87 -8.78 -15.12
C VAL A 30 -7.70 -9.21 -16.04
N ASP A 31 -7.99 -9.74 -17.22
CA ASP A 31 -7.03 -10.13 -18.24
C ASP A 31 -6.30 -8.95 -18.90
N GLU A 32 -6.87 -7.75 -18.83
CA GLU A 32 -6.24 -6.53 -19.36
C GLU A 32 -5.34 -5.83 -18.33
N ILE A 33 -5.57 -6.04 -17.02
CA ILE A 33 -4.87 -5.34 -15.94
C ILE A 33 -3.35 -5.58 -16.04
N GLU A 34 -2.92 -6.81 -16.22
CA GLU A 34 -1.51 -7.14 -16.34
C GLU A 34 -0.83 -6.36 -17.48
N ALA A 35 -1.47 -6.28 -18.63
CA ALA A 35 -0.94 -5.55 -19.80
C ALA A 35 -0.85 -4.04 -19.52
N ILE A 36 -1.84 -3.46 -18.84
CA ILE A 36 -1.85 -2.05 -18.43
C ILE A 36 -0.68 -1.76 -17.50
N ILE A 37 -0.47 -2.59 -16.47
CA ILE A 37 0.63 -2.40 -15.50
C ILE A 37 1.99 -2.54 -16.19
N ARG A 38 2.18 -3.56 -17.02
CA ARG A 38 3.43 -3.72 -17.81
C ARG A 38 3.70 -2.49 -18.65
N LYS A 39 2.70 -1.98 -19.35
CA LYS A 39 2.82 -0.76 -20.19
C LYS A 39 3.13 0.48 -19.35
N ALA A 40 2.56 0.61 -18.16
CA ALA A 40 2.87 1.71 -17.24
C ALA A 40 4.35 1.67 -16.82
N ILE A 41 4.86 0.51 -16.42
CA ILE A 41 6.27 0.29 -16.07
C ILE A 41 7.18 0.61 -17.27
N ASP A 42 6.88 0.11 -18.46
CA ASP A 42 7.67 0.34 -19.68
C ASP A 42 7.71 1.82 -20.08
N ARG A 43 6.74 2.62 -19.64
CA ARG A 43 6.71 4.09 -19.80
C ARG A 43 7.32 4.87 -18.64
N GLY A 44 7.88 4.16 -17.66
CA GLY A 44 8.62 4.73 -16.55
C GLY A 44 7.78 5.10 -15.33
N ILE A 45 6.51 4.67 -15.25
CA ILE A 45 5.76 4.74 -14.00
C ILE A 45 6.28 3.64 -13.09
N ASN A 46 6.70 3.99 -11.88
CA ASN A 46 7.27 3.04 -10.94
C ASN A 46 6.62 3.07 -9.56
N PHE A 47 5.57 3.86 -9.35
CA PHE A 47 4.84 3.92 -8.08
C PHE A 47 3.39 3.48 -8.30
N PHE A 48 2.94 2.48 -7.53
CA PHE A 48 1.62 1.88 -7.63
C PHE A 48 0.96 1.82 -6.26
N ASP A 49 -0.22 2.45 -6.16
CA ASP A 49 -1.04 2.40 -4.95
C ASP A 49 -2.10 1.30 -5.09
N MET A 50 -2.01 0.31 -4.20
CA MET A 50 -2.81 -0.92 -4.23
C MET A 50 -4.16 -0.80 -3.49
N CYS A 51 -4.68 0.41 -3.25
CA CYS A 51 -6.06 0.57 -2.76
C CYS A 51 -7.04 0.27 -3.89
N THR A 52 -7.42 -1.02 -4.06
CA THR A 52 -8.15 -1.53 -5.24
C THR A 52 -8.99 -2.75 -4.88
N ALA A 53 -9.73 -3.32 -5.84
CA ALA A 53 -10.41 -4.60 -5.66
C ALA A 53 -9.42 -5.78 -5.58
N GLY A 54 -9.78 -6.82 -4.80
CA GLY A 54 -8.91 -7.98 -4.56
C GLY A 54 -8.46 -8.69 -5.84
N ALA A 55 -9.33 -8.78 -6.85
CA ALA A 55 -9.02 -9.40 -8.15
C ALA A 55 -7.85 -8.72 -8.90
N THR A 56 -7.47 -7.49 -8.52
CA THR A 56 -6.38 -6.73 -9.16
C THR A 56 -4.99 -7.20 -8.71
N TYR A 57 -4.85 -7.76 -7.53
CA TYR A 57 -3.55 -8.09 -6.93
C TYR A 57 -2.75 -9.12 -7.75
N ALA A 58 -3.34 -10.25 -8.09
CA ALA A 58 -2.65 -11.29 -8.85
C ALA A 58 -2.18 -10.83 -10.25
N PRO A 59 -2.97 -10.11 -11.06
CA PRO A 59 -2.49 -9.49 -12.31
C PRO A 59 -1.33 -8.53 -12.11
N VAL A 60 -1.37 -7.69 -11.06
CA VAL A 60 -0.23 -6.80 -10.72
C VAL A 60 0.99 -7.63 -10.36
N GLY A 61 0.85 -8.66 -9.53
CA GLY A 61 1.93 -9.59 -9.18
C GLY A 61 2.60 -10.19 -10.42
N ARG A 62 1.82 -10.67 -11.40
CA ARG A 62 2.36 -11.18 -12.67
C ARG A 62 3.04 -10.09 -13.49
N ALA A 63 2.51 -8.87 -13.49
CA ALA A 63 3.11 -7.75 -14.24
C ALA A 63 4.49 -7.35 -13.71
N ILE A 64 4.70 -7.40 -12.41
CA ILE A 64 5.96 -7.03 -11.75
C ILE A 64 6.93 -8.20 -11.60
N ALA A 65 6.53 -9.43 -11.94
CA ALA A 65 7.40 -10.61 -11.89
C ALA A 65 8.70 -10.38 -12.69
N GLY A 66 9.85 -10.59 -12.05
CA GLY A 66 11.18 -10.28 -12.58
C GLY A 66 11.54 -8.79 -12.63
N ARG A 67 10.64 -7.89 -12.23
CA ARG A 67 10.82 -6.43 -12.19
C ARG A 67 10.52 -5.82 -10.83
N ARG A 68 10.32 -6.63 -9.78
CA ARG A 68 9.90 -6.14 -8.44
C ARG A 68 10.77 -5.00 -7.92
N GLY A 69 12.08 -5.06 -8.14
CA GLY A 69 13.02 -4.01 -7.74
C GLY A 69 12.97 -2.72 -8.58
N GLN A 70 12.15 -2.68 -9.65
CA GLN A 70 11.96 -1.49 -10.48
C GLN A 70 10.72 -0.68 -10.10
N VAL A 71 9.91 -1.18 -9.17
CA VAL A 71 8.64 -0.58 -8.77
C VAL A 71 8.53 -0.42 -7.25
N PHE A 72 7.73 0.53 -6.85
CA PHE A 72 7.35 0.80 -5.47
C PHE A 72 5.86 0.50 -5.30
N LEU A 73 5.55 -0.36 -4.34
CA LEU A 73 4.19 -0.76 -4.02
C LEU A 73 3.76 -0.15 -2.69
N GLN A 74 2.58 0.47 -2.68
CA GLN A 74 1.92 0.96 -1.49
C GLN A 74 0.70 0.07 -1.20
N VAL A 75 0.63 -0.51 -0.01
CA VAL A 75 -0.52 -1.25 0.50
C VAL A 75 -1.12 -0.58 1.72
N HIS A 76 -2.34 -0.97 2.08
CA HIS A 76 -3.12 -0.29 3.10
C HIS A 76 -3.58 -1.24 4.20
N PHE A 77 -3.00 -1.11 5.39
CA PHE A 77 -3.41 -1.86 6.59
C PHE A 77 -4.77 -1.39 7.08
N GLY A 78 -5.76 -2.25 6.98
CA GLY A 78 -7.17 -1.96 7.25
C GLY A 78 -8.04 -1.87 6.00
N ALA A 79 -7.48 -1.85 4.80
CA ALA A 79 -8.19 -2.28 3.60
C ALA A 79 -8.35 -3.81 3.65
N VAL A 80 -9.52 -4.31 3.31
CA VAL A 80 -9.83 -5.74 3.33
C VAL A 80 -10.67 -6.12 2.11
N TYR A 81 -10.74 -7.42 1.84
CA TYR A 81 -11.47 -7.95 0.68
C TYR A 81 -12.34 -9.10 1.15
N ASP A 82 -13.58 -9.11 0.70
CA ASP A 82 -14.50 -10.22 0.94
C ASP A 82 -14.20 -11.44 0.03
N GLU A 83 -15.01 -12.48 0.14
CA GLU A 83 -14.89 -13.72 -0.65
C GLU A 83 -15.05 -13.51 -2.16
N ASN A 84 -15.69 -12.40 -2.57
CA ASN A 84 -15.85 -12.00 -3.97
C ASN A 84 -14.72 -11.05 -4.43
N GLY A 85 -13.79 -10.68 -3.53
CA GLY A 85 -12.74 -9.71 -3.79
C GLY A 85 -13.21 -8.26 -3.74
N GLU A 86 -14.43 -8.00 -3.24
CA GLU A 86 -14.95 -6.65 -3.06
C GLU A 86 -14.21 -5.93 -1.94
N TYR A 87 -13.84 -4.68 -2.22
CA TYR A 87 -13.12 -3.84 -1.29
C TYR A 87 -14.00 -3.41 -0.11
N GLY A 88 -13.42 -3.48 1.08
CA GLY A 88 -13.96 -2.92 2.31
C GLY A 88 -12.83 -2.46 3.22
N TRP A 89 -13.15 -2.12 4.45
CA TRP A 89 -12.15 -1.80 5.48
C TRP A 89 -12.63 -2.23 6.87
N CYS A 90 -11.67 -2.52 7.74
CA CYS A 90 -11.96 -2.97 9.10
C CYS A 90 -10.90 -2.51 10.12
N ARG A 91 -11.21 -2.71 11.39
CA ARG A 91 -10.35 -2.44 12.54
C ARG A 91 -10.28 -3.67 13.45
N ASP A 92 -10.05 -4.83 12.81
CA ASP A 92 -9.77 -6.10 13.48
C ASP A 92 -8.35 -6.55 13.14
N PHE A 93 -7.53 -6.75 14.16
CA PHE A 93 -6.10 -7.00 13.99
C PHE A 93 -5.81 -8.27 13.19
N GLU A 94 -6.49 -9.36 13.51
CA GLU A 94 -6.24 -10.65 12.83
C GLU A 94 -6.66 -10.61 11.37
N THR A 95 -7.76 -9.93 11.07
CA THR A 95 -8.22 -9.73 9.69
C THR A 95 -7.22 -8.87 8.92
N ILE A 96 -6.75 -7.76 9.49
CA ILE A 96 -5.75 -6.87 8.87
C ILE A 96 -4.46 -7.66 8.57
N LYS A 97 -3.98 -8.42 9.55
CA LYS A 97 -2.77 -9.25 9.39
C LYS A 97 -2.94 -10.31 8.30
N LYS A 98 -4.06 -11.02 8.31
CA LYS A 98 -4.39 -12.05 7.32
C LYS A 98 -4.46 -11.44 5.92
N THR A 99 -5.10 -10.29 5.77
CA THR A 99 -5.21 -9.59 4.48
C THR A 99 -3.83 -9.20 3.97
N PHE A 100 -2.97 -8.62 4.79
CA PHE A 100 -1.61 -8.24 4.38
C PHE A 100 -0.79 -9.44 3.89
N LEU A 101 -0.86 -10.58 4.59
CA LEU A 101 -0.16 -11.79 4.16
C LEU A 101 -0.70 -12.31 2.81
N TRP A 102 -2.01 -12.26 2.62
CA TRP A 102 -2.65 -12.59 1.35
C TRP A 102 -2.23 -11.63 0.23
N GLU A 103 -2.14 -10.32 0.49
CA GLU A 103 -1.65 -9.33 -0.48
C GLU A 103 -0.25 -9.65 -0.97
N LEU A 104 0.68 -9.98 -0.06
CA LEU A 104 2.04 -10.39 -0.40
C LEU A 104 2.05 -11.65 -1.28
N GLU A 105 1.23 -12.66 -0.94
CA GLU A 105 1.08 -13.88 -1.72
C GLU A 105 0.58 -13.59 -3.14
N GLN A 106 -0.49 -12.79 -3.28
CA GLN A 106 -1.05 -12.43 -4.59
C GLN A 106 -0.09 -11.60 -5.44
N LEU A 107 0.66 -10.71 -4.82
CA LEU A 107 1.69 -9.90 -5.48
C LEU A 107 2.96 -10.70 -5.82
N GLY A 108 3.13 -11.89 -5.27
CA GLY A 108 4.32 -12.72 -5.48
C GLY A 108 5.61 -12.04 -4.98
N THR A 109 5.52 -11.37 -3.83
CA THR A 109 6.64 -10.63 -3.22
C THR A 109 6.69 -10.86 -1.72
N ASP A 110 7.86 -10.74 -1.14
CA ASP A 110 8.11 -10.84 0.30
C ASP A 110 8.21 -9.48 1.01
N TYR A 111 8.03 -8.38 0.27
CA TYR A 111 8.06 -7.03 0.84
C TYR A 111 7.17 -6.05 0.06
N VAL A 112 6.80 -4.96 0.74
CA VAL A 112 6.21 -3.76 0.14
C VAL A 112 7.06 -2.54 0.48
N ASP A 113 6.98 -1.52 -0.36
CA ASP A 113 7.76 -0.29 -0.15
C ASP A 113 7.06 0.64 0.84
N PHE A 114 5.73 0.71 0.79
CA PHE A 114 4.92 1.52 1.71
C PHE A 114 3.79 0.70 2.32
N GLY A 115 3.69 0.76 3.64
CA GLY A 115 2.56 0.25 4.40
C GLY A 115 1.83 1.40 5.10
N PHE A 116 0.62 1.70 4.65
CA PHE A 116 -0.17 2.83 5.15
C PHE A 116 -1.28 2.35 6.08
N LEU A 117 -1.45 3.03 7.22
CA LEU A 117 -2.72 2.95 7.96
C LEU A 117 -3.83 3.51 7.09
N HIS A 118 -4.89 2.73 6.89
CA HIS A 118 -5.93 3.05 5.91
C HIS A 118 -7.04 3.93 6.46
N CYS A 119 -7.30 5.07 5.80
CA CYS A 119 -8.44 5.97 6.05
C CYS A 119 -8.64 6.28 7.54
N VAL A 120 -7.64 6.85 8.19
CA VAL A 120 -7.70 7.24 9.60
C VAL A 120 -8.31 8.64 9.68
N ASP A 121 -9.63 8.73 9.85
CA ASP A 121 -10.39 9.97 9.70
C ASP A 121 -10.91 10.54 11.01
N THR A 122 -10.81 9.80 12.12
CA THR A 122 -11.12 10.27 13.47
C THR A 122 -10.02 9.97 14.47
N ASP A 123 -9.98 10.70 15.57
CA ASP A 123 -9.04 10.48 16.66
C ASP A 123 -9.25 9.10 17.31
N GLU A 124 -10.51 8.72 17.49
CA GLU A 124 -10.90 7.43 18.05
C GLU A 124 -10.43 6.27 17.17
N ASP A 125 -10.47 6.45 15.85
CA ASP A 125 -10.01 5.42 14.90
C ASP A 125 -8.49 5.24 14.99
N PHE A 126 -7.74 6.34 15.11
CA PHE A 126 -6.30 6.28 15.33
C PHE A 126 -5.95 5.60 16.66
N ASP A 127 -6.60 6.01 17.75
CA ASP A 127 -6.40 5.43 19.07
C ASP A 127 -6.73 3.93 19.06
N LYS A 128 -7.79 3.53 18.34
CA LYS A 128 -8.17 2.13 18.16
C LYS A 128 -7.10 1.32 17.45
N LEU A 129 -6.53 1.81 16.38
CA LEU A 129 -5.44 1.13 15.65
C LEU A 129 -4.19 0.93 16.52
N ILE A 130 -3.91 1.87 17.43
CA ILE A 130 -2.84 1.71 18.41
C ILE A 130 -3.22 0.65 19.44
N GLU A 131 -4.42 0.75 20.05
CA GLU A 131 -4.91 -0.15 21.08
C GLU A 131 -4.88 -1.63 20.64
N ILE A 132 -5.33 -1.92 19.42
CA ILE A 132 -5.36 -3.29 18.89
C ILE A 132 -4.01 -3.77 18.34
N GLY A 133 -2.95 -2.97 18.43
CA GLY A 133 -1.58 -3.37 18.10
C GLY A 133 -1.19 -3.30 16.62
N VAL A 134 -2.02 -2.71 15.75
CA VAL A 134 -1.71 -2.60 14.30
C VAL A 134 -0.44 -1.79 14.07
N LEU A 135 -0.26 -0.67 14.78
CA LEU A 135 0.91 0.17 14.61
C LEU A 135 2.20 -0.56 15.04
N ASP A 136 2.16 -1.32 16.13
CA ASP A 136 3.32 -2.10 16.60
C ASP A 136 3.65 -3.23 15.61
N TYR A 137 2.64 -3.90 15.08
CA TYR A 137 2.81 -4.90 14.02
C TYR A 137 3.51 -4.32 12.77
N ILE A 138 3.08 -3.14 12.29
CA ILE A 138 3.71 -2.49 11.12
C ILE A 138 5.16 -2.10 11.44
N LYS A 139 5.47 -1.64 12.66
CA LYS A 139 6.84 -1.37 13.11
C LYS A 139 7.72 -2.63 13.11
N GLU A 140 7.17 -3.76 13.56
CA GLU A 140 7.85 -5.05 13.49
C GLU A 140 8.14 -5.46 12.05
N LEU A 141 7.17 -5.31 11.15
CA LEU A 141 7.36 -5.55 9.71
C LEU A 141 8.43 -4.63 9.10
N LYS A 142 8.49 -3.36 9.55
CA LYS A 142 9.56 -2.43 9.13
C LYS A 142 10.92 -2.87 9.64
N ALA A 143 11.02 -3.29 10.88
CA ALA A 143 12.28 -3.81 11.44
C ALA A 143 12.79 -5.05 10.68
N GLN A 144 11.88 -5.87 10.17
CA GLN A 144 12.16 -7.04 9.33
C GLN A 144 12.36 -6.70 7.84
N SER A 145 12.23 -5.43 7.45
CA SER A 145 12.30 -4.96 6.05
C SER A 145 11.20 -5.53 5.13
N ILE A 146 10.12 -6.05 5.70
CA ILE A 146 8.92 -6.49 4.97
C ILE A 146 8.09 -5.27 4.55
N VAL A 147 8.06 -4.21 5.37
CA VAL A 147 7.56 -2.87 5.04
C VAL A 147 8.73 -1.89 5.12
N ARG A 148 9.03 -1.16 4.07
CA ARG A 148 10.19 -0.25 4.06
C ARG A 148 9.86 1.10 4.68
N HIS A 149 8.71 1.66 4.34
CA HIS A 149 8.23 2.96 4.84
C HIS A 149 6.83 2.81 5.40
N ILE A 150 6.58 3.49 6.53
CA ILE A 150 5.26 3.52 7.17
C ILE A 150 4.62 4.86 6.87
N GLY A 151 3.35 4.84 6.55
CA GLY A 151 2.54 6.04 6.33
C GLY A 151 1.11 5.87 6.81
N PHE A 152 0.27 6.81 6.48
CA PHE A 152 -1.16 6.77 6.73
C PHE A 152 -1.92 7.53 5.64
N SER A 153 -3.19 7.24 5.50
CA SER A 153 -4.13 8.03 4.71
C SER A 153 -5.25 8.59 5.59
N SER A 154 -5.65 9.82 5.35
CA SER A 154 -6.74 10.48 6.05
C SER A 154 -7.41 11.51 5.15
N HIS A 155 -8.73 11.65 5.27
CA HIS A 155 -9.51 12.71 4.64
C HIS A 155 -9.73 13.90 5.58
N THR A 156 -9.29 13.80 6.85
CA THR A 156 -9.51 14.79 7.89
C THR A 156 -8.19 15.49 8.27
N PRO A 157 -7.94 16.72 7.82
CA PRO A 157 -6.66 17.41 8.05
C PRO A 157 -6.26 17.55 9.52
N SER A 158 -7.23 17.77 10.44
CA SER A 158 -6.94 17.86 11.87
C SER A 158 -6.41 16.55 12.45
N VAL A 159 -6.99 15.42 12.04
CA VAL A 159 -6.52 14.08 12.43
C VAL A 159 -5.16 13.80 11.83
N ALA A 160 -4.95 14.13 10.56
CA ALA A 160 -3.66 13.98 9.91
C ALA A 160 -2.55 14.76 10.64
N ASN A 161 -2.81 16.00 11.05
CA ASN A 161 -1.86 16.79 11.84
C ASN A 161 -1.55 16.13 13.19
N ARG A 162 -2.58 15.66 13.92
CA ARG A 162 -2.38 14.92 15.17
C ARG A 162 -1.48 13.69 14.97
N ILE A 163 -1.70 12.94 13.91
CA ILE A 163 -0.90 11.74 13.60
C ILE A 163 0.56 12.14 13.31
N ILE A 164 0.79 13.20 12.53
CA ILE A 164 2.12 13.73 12.24
C ILE A 164 2.83 14.18 13.52
N ASP A 165 2.14 14.88 14.41
CA ASP A 165 2.69 15.39 15.67
C ASP A 165 3.13 14.29 16.63
N THR A 166 2.70 13.04 16.43
CA THR A 166 3.21 11.89 17.19
C THR A 166 4.66 11.56 16.89
N GLY A 167 5.20 12.01 15.74
CA GLY A 167 6.54 11.65 15.27
C GLY A 167 6.71 10.16 14.92
N LEU A 168 5.63 9.41 14.74
CA LEU A 168 5.67 7.98 14.42
C LEU A 168 5.87 7.70 12.92
N PHE A 169 5.62 8.70 12.09
CA PHE A 169 5.67 8.60 10.64
C PHE A 169 6.74 9.57 10.10
N HIS A 170 7.77 9.02 9.43
CA HIS A 170 8.93 9.75 8.89
C HIS A 170 9.15 9.38 7.43
#